data_7f6f4ec1486c7100051fad29f499a49a
#
_entry.id   7f6f4ec1486c7100051fad29f499a49a
#
_cell.length_a   1.000
_cell.length_b   1.000
_cell.length_c   1.000
_cell.angle_alpha   90.00
_cell.angle_beta   90.00
_cell.angle_gamma   90.00
#
_symmetry.space_group_name_H-M   'P 1'
#
loop_
_entity.id
_entity.type
_entity.pdbx_description
1 polymer ?
#
loop_
_entity_poly.entity_id
_entity_poly.type
_entity_poly.pdbx_seq_one_letter_code
_entity_poly.pdbx_strand_id
1 'polypeptide(L)'
;MLRRLALPAALLAAVVTLGTAPATAAPAAPAAGSVCFWTGAGQHGSSWCYTPPGYTDVPEFLHDKAASFRSDADRAVYAIDWARDTCYHRLIRAHDVADNWAWGARMDGVSDTTMGCEVG
;
A
#
# COMPACT_ATOMS: atom_id res chain seq x y z
N MET A 1 48.23 -63.73 15.92
CA MET A 1 48.23 -62.26 15.98
C MET A 1 47.21 -61.76 15.02
N LEU A 2 46.07 -61.28 15.53
CA LEU A 2 45.01 -60.69 14.75
C LEU A 2 45.16 -59.19 14.77
N ARG A 3 45.51 -58.60 13.64
CA ARG A 3 45.50 -57.17 13.47
C ARG A 3 44.06 -56.76 13.08
N ARG A 4 43.43 -56.07 13.97
CA ARG A 4 42.15 -55.42 13.66
C ARG A 4 42.44 -54.11 12.92
N LEU A 5 42.08 -54.06 11.68
CA LEU A 5 42.02 -52.82 10.89
C LEU A 5 40.77 -52.09 11.27
N ALA A 6 40.90 -50.97 11.93
CA ALA A 6 39.78 -50.04 12.14
C ALA A 6 39.58 -49.21 10.89
N LEU A 7 38.44 -49.28 10.28
CA LEU A 7 38.01 -48.40 9.21
C LEU A 7 37.49 -47.12 9.83
N PRO A 8 37.94 -45.97 9.40
CA PRO A 8 37.32 -44.73 9.81
C PRO A 8 36.01 -44.56 9.02
N ALA A 9 34.93 -44.40 9.75
CA ALA A 9 33.66 -43.98 9.16
C ALA A 9 33.76 -42.52 8.73
N ALA A 10 33.74 -42.29 7.42
CA ALA A 10 33.63 -40.95 6.89
C ALA A 10 32.17 -40.48 7.04
N LEU A 11 31.91 -39.59 7.96
CA LEU A 11 30.64 -38.87 8.06
C LEU A 11 30.58 -37.86 6.92
N LEU A 12 29.79 -38.18 5.89
CA LEU A 12 29.39 -37.22 4.89
C LEU A 12 28.31 -36.31 5.53
N ALA A 13 28.68 -35.12 5.95
CA ALA A 13 27.73 -34.09 6.29
C ALA A 13 27.13 -33.53 5.00
N ALA A 14 25.89 -33.92 4.70
CA ALA A 14 25.13 -33.31 3.62
C ALA A 14 24.74 -31.88 4.08
N VAL A 15 25.41 -30.86 3.54
CA VAL A 15 25.01 -29.48 3.72
C VAL A 15 23.81 -29.25 2.82
N VAL A 16 22.61 -29.27 3.38
CA VAL A 16 21.41 -28.85 2.69
C VAL A 16 21.41 -27.32 2.68
N THR A 17 21.86 -26.72 1.59
CA THR A 17 21.64 -25.30 1.36
C THR A 17 20.18 -25.08 1.03
N LEU A 18 19.40 -24.63 2.02
CA LEU A 18 18.06 -24.11 1.78
C LEU A 18 18.21 -22.81 0.98
N GLY A 19 18.01 -22.88 -0.34
CA GLY A 19 17.90 -21.70 -1.17
C GLY A 19 16.64 -20.93 -0.75
N THR A 20 16.81 -19.76 -0.12
CA THR A 20 15.73 -18.84 0.09
C THR A 20 15.35 -18.24 -1.27
N ALA A 21 14.22 -18.68 -1.83
CA ALA A 21 13.63 -17.99 -2.97
C ALA A 21 13.30 -16.55 -2.53
N PRO A 22 13.62 -15.50 -3.36
CA PRO A 22 13.19 -14.16 -3.04
C PRO A 22 11.66 -14.16 -2.96
N ALA A 23 11.12 -13.85 -1.78
CA ALA A 23 9.69 -13.66 -1.62
C ALA A 23 9.32 -12.43 -2.46
N THR A 24 8.53 -12.63 -3.51
CA THR A 24 7.80 -11.55 -4.16
C THR A 24 6.86 -10.98 -3.09
N ALA A 25 7.19 -9.79 -2.58
CA ALA A 25 6.32 -9.11 -1.64
C ALA A 25 4.99 -8.83 -2.36
N ALA A 26 3.91 -9.44 -1.88
CA ALA A 26 2.57 -8.98 -2.23
C ALA A 26 2.45 -7.48 -1.87
N PRO A 27 1.67 -6.66 -2.63
CA PRO A 27 1.40 -5.29 -2.22
C PRO A 27 0.98 -5.30 -0.76
N ALA A 28 1.65 -4.53 0.08
CA ALA A 28 1.33 -4.47 1.49
C ALA A 28 -0.12 -4.00 1.63
N ALA A 29 -0.93 -4.74 2.38
CA ALA A 29 -2.24 -4.27 2.77
C ALA A 29 -2.08 -2.97 3.60
N PRO A 30 -3.02 -2.00 3.52
CA PRO A 30 -3.00 -0.83 4.37
C PRO A 30 -2.89 -1.24 5.83
N ALA A 31 -2.12 -0.50 6.64
CA ALA A 31 -2.18 -0.64 8.08
C ALA A 31 -3.60 -0.33 8.57
N ALA A 32 -4.04 -0.97 9.65
CA ALA A 32 -5.35 -0.71 10.24
C ALA A 32 -5.56 0.79 10.46
N GLY A 33 -6.69 1.31 10.01
CA GLY A 33 -7.03 2.72 10.08
C GLY A 33 -6.50 3.59 8.95
N SER A 34 -5.72 3.05 8.00
CA SER A 34 -5.13 3.79 6.88
C SER A 34 -5.90 3.60 5.59
N VAL A 35 -5.75 4.59 4.70
CA VAL A 35 -6.19 4.51 3.30
C VAL A 35 -4.97 4.66 2.42
N CYS A 36 -4.73 3.69 1.54
CA CYS A 36 -3.60 3.72 0.61
C CYS A 36 -4.06 3.99 -0.82
N PHE A 37 -3.22 4.71 -1.56
CA PHE A 37 -3.44 5.10 -2.94
C PHE A 37 -2.26 4.65 -3.80
N TRP A 38 -2.53 4.32 -5.05
CA TRP A 38 -1.54 3.87 -6.02
C TRP A 38 -1.65 4.66 -7.32
N THR A 39 -0.51 4.84 -7.97
CA THR A 39 -0.46 5.51 -9.29
C THR A 39 -0.98 4.64 -10.42
N GLY A 40 -1.05 3.33 -10.24
CA GLY A 40 -1.60 2.38 -11.21
C GLY A 40 -2.95 1.82 -10.79
N ALA A 41 -3.68 1.26 -11.75
CA ALA A 41 -4.92 0.56 -11.50
C ALA A 41 -4.68 -0.72 -10.71
N GLY A 42 -5.69 -1.20 -9.97
CA GLY A 42 -5.64 -2.48 -9.26
C GLY A 42 -4.60 -2.54 -8.15
N GLN A 43 -4.34 -1.42 -7.48
CA GLN A 43 -3.36 -1.30 -6.39
C GLN A 43 -1.94 -1.67 -6.83
N HIS A 44 -1.55 -1.22 -8.03
CA HIS A 44 -0.21 -1.36 -8.59
C HIS A 44 0.49 -0.02 -8.75
N GLY A 45 1.82 -0.06 -8.89
CA GLY A 45 2.65 1.12 -9.03
C GLY A 45 3.13 1.67 -7.69
N SER A 46 3.49 2.94 -7.67
CA SER A 46 3.94 3.62 -6.46
C SER A 46 2.76 3.94 -5.55
N SER A 47 2.95 3.79 -4.26
CA SER A 47 1.89 3.96 -3.26
C SER A 47 2.25 4.91 -2.15
N TRP A 48 1.21 5.45 -1.53
CA TRP A 48 1.30 6.26 -0.31
C TRP A 48 0.02 6.06 0.51
N CYS A 49 0.16 6.08 1.82
CA CYS A 49 -0.96 5.84 2.73
C CYS A 49 -1.22 7.06 3.62
N TYR A 50 -2.50 7.35 3.79
CA TYR A 50 -3.02 8.36 4.69
C TYR A 50 -3.55 7.69 5.96
N THR A 51 -3.25 8.27 7.12
CA THR A 51 -3.83 7.87 8.40
C THR A 51 -4.52 9.07 9.04
N PRO A 52 -5.85 9.00 9.32
CA PRO A 52 -6.55 10.06 10.04
C PRO A 52 -5.93 10.30 11.43
N PRO A 53 -6.16 11.48 12.04
CA PRO A 53 -6.99 12.59 11.61
C PRO A 53 -6.27 13.67 10.83
N GLY A 54 -7.02 14.62 10.31
CA GLY A 54 -6.53 15.85 9.71
C GLY A 54 -6.35 15.78 8.21
N TYR A 55 -5.94 16.92 7.65
CA TYR A 55 -5.62 17.03 6.24
C TYR A 55 -4.14 16.78 5.98
N THR A 56 -3.84 16.07 4.91
CA THR A 56 -2.48 15.85 4.43
C THR A 56 -2.44 15.98 2.92
N ASP A 57 -1.50 16.79 2.40
CA ASP A 57 -1.21 16.79 0.97
C ASP A 57 -0.66 15.43 0.54
N VAL A 58 -1.05 14.96 -0.63
CA VAL A 58 -0.41 13.78 -1.21
C VAL A 58 1.01 14.13 -1.69
N PRO A 59 1.93 13.15 -1.71
CA PRO A 59 3.26 13.35 -2.27
C PRO A 59 3.19 13.77 -3.75
N GLU A 60 4.20 14.48 -4.22
CA GLU A 60 4.29 14.98 -5.60
C GLU A 60 4.04 13.89 -6.64
N PHE A 61 4.60 12.69 -6.43
CA PHE A 61 4.44 11.59 -7.39
C PHE A 61 3.00 11.08 -7.53
N LEU A 62 2.15 11.35 -6.55
CA LEU A 62 0.75 10.91 -6.51
C LEU A 62 -0.23 12.05 -6.85
N HIS A 63 0.23 13.29 -6.85
CA HIS A 63 -0.58 14.48 -7.13
C HIS A 63 -1.18 14.39 -8.52
N ASP A 64 -2.50 14.41 -8.63
CA ASP A 64 -3.27 14.23 -9.87
C ASP A 64 -2.97 12.91 -10.63
N LYS A 65 -2.43 11.90 -9.95
CA LYS A 65 -1.97 10.64 -10.56
C LYS A 65 -2.44 9.38 -9.88
N ALA A 66 -3.29 9.48 -8.87
CA ALA A 66 -3.87 8.29 -8.25
C ALA A 66 -4.84 7.60 -9.22
N ALA A 67 -4.73 6.29 -9.34
CA ALA A 67 -5.58 5.48 -10.22
C ALA A 67 -6.35 4.39 -9.48
N SER A 68 -5.99 4.11 -8.24
CA SER A 68 -6.68 3.15 -7.38
C SER A 68 -6.46 3.46 -5.91
N PHE A 69 -7.34 2.96 -5.06
CA PHE A 69 -7.18 3.04 -3.62
C PHE A 69 -7.71 1.79 -2.91
N ARG A 70 -7.28 1.62 -1.68
CA ARG A 70 -7.84 0.67 -0.72
C ARG A 70 -7.89 1.30 0.65
N SER A 71 -9.07 1.29 1.27
CA SER A 71 -9.27 1.76 2.63
C SER A 71 -9.29 0.58 3.61
N ASP A 72 -8.53 0.72 4.69
CA ASP A 72 -8.65 -0.11 5.90
C ASP A 72 -9.01 0.75 7.11
N ALA A 73 -9.57 1.92 6.86
CA ALA A 73 -10.10 2.81 7.87
C ALA A 73 -11.52 2.38 8.30
N ASP A 74 -11.83 2.57 9.57
CA ASP A 74 -13.14 2.23 10.15
C ASP A 74 -14.17 3.35 9.94
N ARG A 75 -13.79 4.43 9.30
CA ARG A 75 -14.63 5.60 9.02
C ARG A 75 -14.37 6.16 7.64
N ALA A 76 -15.29 6.99 7.17
CA ALA A 76 -15.12 7.72 5.93
C ALA A 76 -13.94 8.67 5.99
N VAL A 77 -13.22 8.78 4.85
CA VAL A 77 -12.27 9.85 4.57
C VAL A 77 -12.66 10.50 3.26
N TYR A 78 -12.04 11.62 2.94
CA TYR A 78 -12.37 12.40 1.77
C TYR A 78 -11.11 12.74 0.99
N ALA A 79 -11.09 12.40 -0.29
CA ALA A 79 -10.10 12.92 -1.21
C ALA A 79 -10.44 14.36 -1.55
N ILE A 80 -9.45 15.23 -1.59
CA ILE A 80 -9.62 16.68 -1.81
C ILE A 80 -8.93 17.08 -3.10
N ASP A 81 -9.65 17.89 -3.88
CA ASP A 81 -9.15 18.54 -5.08
C ASP A 81 -9.20 20.06 -4.88
N TRP A 82 -8.05 20.73 -4.91
CA TRP A 82 -7.96 22.16 -4.83
C TRP A 82 -8.10 22.78 -6.22
N ALA A 83 -9.24 23.38 -6.46
CA ALA A 83 -9.47 24.18 -7.66
C ALA A 83 -9.11 25.66 -7.38
N ARG A 84 -9.18 26.50 -8.44
CA ARG A 84 -8.73 27.89 -8.39
C ARG A 84 -9.35 28.72 -7.26
N ASP A 85 -10.68 28.65 -7.10
CA ASP A 85 -11.44 29.48 -6.15
C ASP A 85 -12.24 28.66 -5.14
N THR A 86 -12.12 27.34 -5.19
CA THR A 86 -12.87 26.40 -4.35
C THR A 86 -12.11 25.11 -4.18
N CYS A 87 -12.69 24.18 -3.43
CA CYS A 87 -12.21 22.82 -3.33
C CYS A 87 -13.37 21.85 -3.47
N TYR A 88 -13.05 20.63 -3.89
CA TYR A 88 -14.00 19.53 -4.03
C TYR A 88 -13.58 18.36 -3.17
N HIS A 89 -14.57 17.65 -2.64
CA HIS A 89 -14.32 16.41 -1.92
C HIS A 89 -14.98 15.22 -2.59
N ARG A 90 -14.36 14.07 -2.46
CA ARG A 90 -14.89 12.78 -2.86
C ARG A 90 -14.88 11.82 -1.69
N LEU A 91 -16.03 11.29 -1.36
CA LEU A 91 -16.18 10.33 -0.27
C LEU A 91 -15.45 9.02 -0.58
N ILE A 92 -14.66 8.56 0.38
CA ILE A 92 -14.12 7.21 0.44
C ILE A 92 -14.70 6.57 1.70
N ARG A 93 -15.55 5.57 1.55
CA ARG A 93 -16.18 4.89 2.66
C ARG A 93 -15.21 4.00 3.41
N ALA A 94 -15.52 3.71 4.67
CA ALA A 94 -14.78 2.72 5.44
C ALA A 94 -14.66 1.41 4.67
N HIS A 95 -13.47 0.83 4.63
CA HIS A 95 -13.16 -0.46 3.98
C HIS A 95 -13.46 -0.53 2.48
N ASP A 96 -13.58 0.61 1.80
CA ASP A 96 -13.84 0.68 0.37
C ASP A 96 -12.58 0.43 -0.47
N VAL A 97 -12.78 -0.08 -1.68
CA VAL A 97 -11.72 -0.38 -2.65
C VAL A 97 -12.17 0.11 -4.02
N ALA A 98 -11.27 0.74 -4.76
CA ALA A 98 -11.48 1.07 -6.16
C ALA A 98 -10.27 0.67 -6.99
N ASP A 99 -10.45 -0.24 -7.94
CA ASP A 99 -9.39 -0.73 -8.82
C ASP A 99 -9.12 0.21 -10.00
N ASN A 100 -10.14 0.95 -10.43
CA ASN A 100 -10.07 1.97 -11.47
C ASN A 100 -10.77 3.22 -10.98
N TRP A 101 -10.01 4.14 -10.45
CA TRP A 101 -10.52 5.33 -9.78
C TRP A 101 -10.20 6.60 -10.58
N ALA A 102 -11.11 6.96 -11.48
CA ALA A 102 -10.95 8.12 -12.34
C ALA A 102 -10.81 9.43 -11.57
N TRP A 103 -11.49 9.57 -10.45
CA TRP A 103 -11.41 10.77 -9.61
C TRP A 103 -10.00 11.02 -9.05
N GLY A 104 -9.20 9.98 -8.90
CA GLY A 104 -7.82 10.07 -8.42
C GLY A 104 -6.91 10.93 -9.29
N ALA A 105 -7.25 11.12 -10.56
CA ALA A 105 -6.53 11.99 -11.48
C ALA A 105 -6.61 13.49 -11.10
N ARG A 106 -7.41 13.86 -10.11
CA ARG A 106 -7.55 15.24 -9.61
C ARG A 106 -7.27 15.36 -8.11
N MET A 107 -6.81 14.31 -7.46
CA MET A 107 -6.58 14.30 -6.02
C MET A 107 -5.31 15.06 -5.64
N ASP A 108 -5.45 16.03 -4.74
CA ASP A 108 -4.36 16.84 -4.20
C ASP A 108 -4.04 16.53 -2.75
N GLY A 109 -5.02 16.03 -2.01
CA GLY A 109 -4.87 15.71 -0.60
C GLY A 109 -5.96 14.79 -0.09
N VAL A 110 -5.88 14.45 1.19
CA VAL A 110 -6.84 13.60 1.89
C VAL A 110 -7.13 14.19 3.27
N SER A 111 -8.39 14.11 3.67
CA SER A 111 -8.84 14.57 4.99
C SER A 111 -9.87 13.63 5.59
N ASP A 112 -10.02 13.64 6.90
CA ASP A 112 -11.12 12.95 7.59
C ASP A 112 -12.40 13.79 7.68
N THR A 113 -12.36 15.01 7.16
CA THR A 113 -13.52 15.90 7.00
C THR A 113 -13.66 16.37 5.56
N THR A 114 -14.81 16.92 5.21
CA THR A 114 -15.03 17.53 3.90
C THR A 114 -14.30 18.85 3.74
N MET A 115 -13.73 19.41 4.82
CA MET A 115 -13.04 20.70 4.85
C MET A 115 -13.89 21.87 4.35
N GLY A 116 -15.22 21.73 4.33
CA GLY A 116 -16.11 22.74 3.73
C GLY A 116 -16.07 22.76 2.20
N CYS A 117 -15.41 21.79 1.56
CA CYS A 117 -15.35 21.69 0.11
C CYS A 117 -16.70 21.27 -0.47
N GLU A 118 -16.93 21.62 -1.73
CA GLU A 118 -18.11 21.17 -2.48
C GLU A 118 -17.99 19.70 -2.86
N VAL A 119 -19.12 19.04 -3.11
CA VAL A 119 -19.16 17.67 -3.64
C VAL A 119 -18.64 17.66 -5.07
N GLY A 120 -17.64 16.85 -5.33
CA GLY A 120 -16.99 16.80 -6.63
C GLY A 120 -17.04 15.46 -7.36
#